data_39fe1deb8cb2d102cf5ee96c1be3f6c3
#
_entry.id   39fe1deb8cb2d102cf5ee96c1be3f6c3
#
_cell.length_a   1.000
_cell.length_b   1.000
_cell.length_c   1.000
_cell.angle_alpha   90.00
_cell.angle_beta   90.00
_cell.angle_gamma   90.00
#
_symmetry.space_group_name_H-M   'P 1'
#
loop_
_entity.id
_entity.type
_entity.pdbx_description
1 polymer ?
#
loop_
_entity_poly.entity_id
_entity_poly.type
_entity_poly.pdbx_seq_one_letter_code
_entity_poly.pdbx_strand_id
1 'polypeptide(L)'
;MAARTTPAHEVLTKWSRDDFKQYNRSHRYKSYIGMDQNSIIQRNTDLKEDGESVRLFFTDDLARRNIGTGTLAGNEATWGSDYYDLMPIWVREAIKIKKSEAKRSALNQYRLQRSSLKTFVANTEYQQVIDGFNAIAYDASAYAESGAADGSTRAHVAQVTYQEASEEQRDAYVLANADRVQFGAVEANLVSGDMSASLLNVDGKADKASGAGLELFKRRLQRDLWASGGARPLRPVSTRDEKGREFFKVLMGEVAFTHFSDDEDVKKANTEARLRGVEDHPLFQDGDLIYKGMIIHFEPRLTNIGTVGAASLEVEPVHVLGAQAMGQAVGQKYRYTNDSDDDYGFFENLGVEEQCSFEKLIYQGGARAGKMHGMGTWYVAGA
;
A
#
# COMPACT_ATOMS: atom_id res chain seq x y z
N MET A 1 -29.76 -6.31 12.61
CA MET A 1 -29.13 -4.98 12.62
C MET A 1 -30.02 -4.00 13.37
N ALA A 2 -29.47 -3.16 14.26
CA ALA A 2 -30.25 -2.10 14.90
C ALA A 2 -30.52 -0.98 13.89
N ALA A 3 -31.79 -0.53 13.78
CA ALA A 3 -32.11 0.65 13.00
C ALA A 3 -31.45 1.90 13.66
N ARG A 4 -30.93 2.80 12.83
CA ARG A 4 -30.42 4.07 13.35
C ARG A 4 -31.55 4.85 14.03
N THR A 5 -31.39 5.16 15.31
CA THR A 5 -32.26 6.10 16.01
C THR A 5 -31.77 7.52 15.74
N THR A 6 -32.69 8.48 15.57
CA THR A 6 -32.33 9.88 15.38
C THR A 6 -31.74 10.45 16.67
N PRO A 7 -30.47 10.89 16.69
CA PRO A 7 -29.86 11.50 17.86
C PRO A 7 -30.58 12.77 18.30
N ALA A 8 -30.53 13.10 19.58
CA ALA A 8 -31.27 14.25 20.15
C ALA A 8 -30.93 15.59 19.48
N HIS A 9 -29.69 15.80 19.04
CA HIS A 9 -29.25 17.00 18.33
C HIS A 9 -29.79 17.14 16.89
N GLU A 10 -30.29 16.05 16.29
CA GLU A 10 -30.94 16.07 14.97
C GLU A 10 -32.44 16.34 15.06
N VAL A 11 -33.03 16.23 16.25
CA VAL A 11 -34.47 16.38 16.52
C VAL A 11 -34.87 17.83 16.77
N LEU A 12 -33.93 18.72 17.03
CA LEU A 12 -34.17 20.11 17.39
C LEU A 12 -34.62 20.97 16.20
N THR A 13 -35.75 21.66 16.35
CA THR A 13 -36.57 22.32 15.30
C THR A 13 -36.01 23.59 14.68
N LYS A 14 -34.83 24.07 15.03
CA LYS A 14 -34.30 25.40 14.55
C LYS A 14 -32.80 25.39 14.26
N TRP A 15 -32.26 24.33 13.69
CA TRP A 15 -30.85 24.28 13.36
C TRP A 15 -30.62 24.46 11.86
N SER A 16 -29.44 24.96 11.48
CA SER A 16 -28.99 25.06 10.11
C SER A 16 -29.23 23.75 9.35
N ARG A 17 -29.76 23.83 8.14
CA ARG A 17 -29.91 22.69 7.23
C ARG A 17 -28.57 22.25 6.65
N ASP A 18 -27.49 22.91 7.01
CA ASP A 18 -26.15 22.61 6.54
C ASP A 18 -25.51 21.52 7.39
N ASP A 19 -25.18 20.41 6.78
CA ASP A 19 -24.45 19.32 7.40
C ASP A 19 -22.95 19.62 7.35
N PHE A 20 -22.36 19.89 8.50
CA PHE A 20 -20.92 19.96 8.64
C PHE A 20 -20.36 18.55 8.64
N LYS A 21 -19.72 18.17 7.53
CA LYS A 21 -19.07 16.86 7.41
C LYS A 21 -17.68 16.94 7.96
N GLN A 22 -17.34 15.93 8.73
CA GLN A 22 -15.96 15.71 9.12
C GLN A 22 -15.11 15.52 7.85
N TYR A 23 -13.99 16.22 7.76
CA TYR A 23 -13.07 16.07 6.65
C TYR A 23 -12.41 14.70 6.69
N ASN A 24 -12.71 13.88 5.72
CA ASN A 24 -11.98 12.65 5.47
C ASN A 24 -11.07 12.85 4.28
N ARG A 25 -9.78 12.70 4.52
CA ARG A 25 -8.77 12.81 3.47
C ARG A 25 -9.04 11.73 2.42
N SER A 26 -9.35 12.15 1.18
CA SER A 26 -9.48 11.19 0.08
C SER A 26 -8.14 10.52 -0.16
N HIS A 27 -8.14 9.21 -0.46
CA HIS A 27 -6.90 8.53 -0.75
C HIS A 27 -6.23 9.09 -2.00
N ARG A 28 -4.93 9.33 -1.91
CA ARG A 28 -4.14 9.96 -2.97
C ARG A 28 -3.64 8.97 -4.03
N TYR A 29 -3.90 7.68 -3.84
CA TYR A 29 -3.33 6.62 -4.65
C TYR A 29 -3.97 6.43 -6.01
N LYS A 30 -5.05 7.19 -6.34
CA LYS A 30 -5.68 7.13 -7.67
C LYS A 30 -4.72 7.43 -8.82
N SER A 31 -3.77 8.32 -8.60
CA SER A 31 -2.71 8.65 -9.57
C SER A 31 -1.67 7.54 -9.74
N TYR A 32 -1.59 6.60 -8.78
CA TYR A 32 -0.65 5.48 -8.80
C TYR A 32 -1.21 4.26 -9.52
N ILE A 33 -2.54 4.23 -9.70
CA ILE A 33 -3.27 3.12 -10.30
C ILE A 33 -3.28 3.28 -11.82
N GLY A 34 -2.81 2.28 -12.52
CA GLY A 34 -2.85 2.21 -13.98
C GLY A 34 -2.89 0.78 -14.48
N MET A 35 -3.17 0.62 -15.78
CA MET A 35 -3.14 -0.70 -16.45
C MET A 35 -1.76 -1.01 -17.04
N ASP A 36 -0.86 -0.03 -17.06
CA ASP A 36 0.45 -0.16 -17.64
C ASP A 36 1.45 -0.78 -16.65
N GLN A 37 2.41 -1.53 -17.16
CA GLN A 37 3.53 -2.08 -16.38
C GLN A 37 4.41 -1.01 -15.71
N ASN A 38 4.23 0.26 -16.04
CA ASN A 38 4.95 1.38 -15.48
C ASN A 38 4.20 2.05 -14.31
N SER A 39 3.02 1.56 -13.97
CA SER A 39 2.22 2.05 -12.84
C SER A 39 2.74 1.47 -11.54
N ILE A 40 2.65 2.23 -10.44
CA ILE A 40 3.00 1.76 -9.10
C ILE A 40 2.03 0.66 -8.66
N ILE A 41 0.73 0.90 -8.88
CA ILE A 41 -0.33 -0.06 -8.61
C ILE A 41 -0.89 -0.54 -9.95
N GLN A 42 -0.65 -1.79 -10.28
CA GLN A 42 -1.15 -2.37 -11.53
C GLN A 42 -2.56 -2.90 -11.34
N ARG A 43 -3.52 -2.32 -12.08
CA ARG A 43 -4.91 -2.76 -12.06
C ARG A 43 -5.14 -3.93 -13.01
N ASN A 44 -5.76 -4.96 -12.48
CA ASN A 44 -6.30 -6.07 -13.25
C ASN A 44 -7.83 -6.09 -13.12
N THR A 45 -8.54 -6.32 -14.23
CA THR A 45 -10.01 -6.33 -14.31
C THR A 45 -10.54 -7.62 -14.94
N ASP A 46 -9.74 -8.68 -14.99
CA ASP A 46 -10.11 -9.93 -15.68
C ASP A 46 -11.18 -10.74 -14.94
N LEU A 47 -11.38 -10.46 -13.65
CA LEU A 47 -12.40 -11.12 -12.78
C LEU A 47 -13.85 -10.64 -12.99
N LYS A 48 -14.13 -9.84 -14.01
CA LYS A 48 -15.50 -9.30 -14.19
C LYS A 48 -16.53 -10.35 -14.57
N GLU A 49 -16.11 -11.47 -15.12
CA GLU A 49 -17.02 -12.48 -15.67
C GLU A 49 -17.17 -13.66 -14.72
N ASP A 50 -16.07 -14.24 -14.21
CA ASP A 50 -16.08 -15.34 -13.21
C ASP A 50 -14.69 -15.53 -12.62
N GLY A 51 -14.58 -16.02 -11.39
CA GLY A 51 -13.30 -16.39 -10.77
C GLY A 51 -13.14 -15.92 -9.33
N GLU A 52 -12.36 -16.65 -8.56
CA GLU A 52 -12.07 -16.39 -7.15
C GLU A 52 -10.78 -15.57 -6.98
N SER A 53 -9.81 -15.76 -7.88
CA SER A 53 -8.52 -15.07 -7.85
C SER A 53 -8.00 -14.76 -9.24
N VAL A 54 -7.09 -13.78 -9.34
CA VAL A 54 -6.35 -13.46 -10.57
C VAL A 54 -4.90 -13.84 -10.40
N ARG A 55 -4.41 -14.73 -11.23
CA ARG A 55 -3.00 -15.07 -11.27
C ARG A 55 -2.21 -14.12 -12.17
N LEU A 56 -1.28 -13.39 -11.58
CA LEU A 56 -0.29 -12.58 -12.29
C LEU A 56 0.97 -13.42 -12.50
N PHE A 57 1.50 -13.42 -13.74
CA PHE A 57 2.74 -14.09 -14.05
C PHE A 57 3.88 -13.08 -14.17
N PHE A 58 5.01 -13.39 -13.54
CA PHE A 58 6.25 -12.67 -13.67
C PHE A 58 7.19 -13.47 -14.56
N THR A 59 7.58 -12.89 -15.66
CA THR A 59 8.48 -13.53 -16.64
C THR A 59 9.89 -13.00 -16.48
N ASP A 60 10.86 -13.89 -16.52
CA ASP A 60 12.26 -13.54 -16.45
C ASP A 60 12.83 -13.19 -17.82
N ASP A 61 13.74 -12.22 -17.87
CA ASP A 61 14.59 -12.05 -19.03
C ASP A 61 15.67 -13.12 -19.06
N LEU A 62 16.12 -13.48 -20.23
CA LEU A 62 17.19 -14.44 -20.39
C LEU A 62 18.49 -13.92 -19.78
N ALA A 63 19.18 -14.79 -19.05
CA ALA A 63 20.50 -14.46 -18.55
C ALA A 63 21.46 -14.22 -19.74
N ARG A 64 22.24 -13.14 -19.67
CA ARG A 64 23.23 -12.82 -20.70
C ARG A 64 24.30 -13.92 -20.76
N ARG A 65 24.41 -14.58 -21.91
CA ARG A 65 25.49 -15.52 -22.19
C ARG A 65 26.35 -14.96 -23.31
N ASN A 66 27.64 -15.00 -23.12
CA ASN A 66 28.59 -14.80 -24.22
C ASN A 66 28.78 -16.15 -24.91
N ILE A 67 28.05 -16.38 -25.99
CA ILE A 67 28.21 -17.52 -26.83
C ILE A 67 28.99 -17.00 -28.06
N GLY A 68 30.26 -17.34 -28.17
CA GLY A 68 31.07 -16.96 -29.32
C GLY A 68 30.58 -17.69 -30.59
N THR A 69 31.48 -18.35 -31.32
CA THR A 69 31.16 -19.13 -32.53
C THR A 69 30.67 -20.56 -32.22
N GLY A 70 30.35 -20.85 -30.95
CA GLY A 70 29.90 -22.18 -30.49
C GLY A 70 28.49 -22.52 -30.97
N THR A 71 28.17 -23.80 -30.98
CA THR A 71 26.84 -24.32 -31.31
C THR A 71 25.82 -23.93 -30.24
N LEU A 72 24.65 -23.43 -30.67
CA LEU A 72 23.53 -23.12 -29.76
C LEU A 72 22.78 -24.37 -29.33
N ALA A 73 22.78 -25.43 -30.10
CA ALA A 73 22.12 -26.68 -29.76
C ALA A 73 22.72 -27.30 -28.51
N GLY A 74 21.90 -27.50 -27.48
CA GLY A 74 22.29 -27.97 -26.13
C GLY A 74 22.82 -26.88 -25.20
N ASN A 75 22.85 -25.61 -25.64
CA ASN A 75 23.24 -24.44 -24.87
C ASN A 75 22.13 -23.38 -24.79
N GLU A 76 20.90 -23.77 -25.02
CA GLU A 76 19.74 -22.91 -24.98
C GLU A 76 19.52 -22.41 -23.53
N ALA A 77 19.11 -21.14 -23.40
CA ALA A 77 18.74 -20.58 -22.13
C ALA A 77 17.35 -21.06 -21.70
N THR A 78 17.20 -21.43 -20.47
CA THR A 78 15.89 -21.73 -19.86
C THR A 78 15.21 -20.43 -19.41
N TRP A 79 13.93 -20.35 -19.68
CA TRP A 79 13.10 -19.23 -19.28
C TRP A 79 12.34 -19.59 -17.99
N GLY A 80 12.49 -18.74 -16.97
CA GLY A 80 11.79 -18.90 -15.69
C GLY A 80 10.54 -18.01 -15.60
N SER A 81 9.55 -18.47 -14.87
CA SER A 81 8.38 -17.68 -14.53
C SER A 81 8.01 -17.91 -13.07
N ASP A 82 7.62 -16.84 -12.41
CA ASP A 82 7.01 -16.86 -11.07
C ASP A 82 5.58 -16.34 -11.16
N TYR A 83 4.80 -16.46 -10.09
CA TYR A 83 3.43 -16.00 -10.08
C TYR A 83 3.05 -15.36 -8.73
N TYR A 84 1.95 -14.60 -8.76
CA TYR A 84 1.25 -14.10 -7.59
C TYR A 84 -0.27 -14.17 -7.83
N ASP A 85 -1.00 -14.69 -6.86
CA ASP A 85 -2.46 -14.78 -6.89
C ASP A 85 -3.06 -13.62 -6.12
N LEU A 86 -3.73 -12.72 -6.84
CA LEU A 86 -4.53 -11.64 -6.27
C LEU A 86 -5.90 -12.18 -5.87
N MET A 87 -6.30 -11.99 -4.62
CA MET A 87 -7.56 -12.48 -4.06
C MET A 87 -8.49 -11.30 -3.70
N PRO A 88 -9.43 -10.90 -4.59
CA PRO A 88 -10.36 -9.84 -4.29
C PRO A 88 -11.38 -10.27 -3.24
N ILE A 89 -11.63 -9.38 -2.28
CA ILE A 89 -12.59 -9.59 -1.20
C ILE A 89 -13.85 -8.76 -1.40
N TRP A 90 -14.97 -9.26 -0.87
CA TRP A 90 -16.20 -8.50 -0.81
C TRP A 90 -16.17 -7.49 0.32
N VAL A 91 -16.33 -6.21 -0.04
CA VAL A 91 -16.51 -5.10 0.89
C VAL A 91 -17.98 -4.68 0.85
N ARG A 92 -18.69 -4.85 1.95
CA ARG A 92 -20.11 -4.57 2.03
C ARG A 92 -20.44 -3.80 3.30
N GLU A 93 -21.31 -2.82 3.18
CA GLU A 93 -21.85 -2.07 4.32
C GLU A 93 -23.28 -1.62 4.01
N ALA A 94 -24.12 -1.49 5.02
CA ALA A 94 -25.49 -1.04 4.86
C ALA A 94 -25.95 -0.13 5.99
N ILE A 95 -26.80 0.83 5.66
CA ILE A 95 -27.43 1.75 6.62
C ILE A 95 -28.95 1.57 6.53
N LYS A 96 -29.58 1.34 7.69
CA LYS A 96 -31.04 1.19 7.83
C LYS A 96 -31.63 2.45 8.43
N ILE A 97 -32.63 3.04 7.77
CA ILE A 97 -33.35 4.21 8.27
C ILE A 97 -34.84 3.90 8.41
N LYS A 98 -35.40 4.27 9.56
CA LYS A 98 -36.82 4.21 9.81
C LYS A 98 -37.51 5.47 9.27
N LYS A 99 -38.57 5.33 8.47
CA LYS A 99 -39.29 6.48 7.87
C LYS A 99 -39.78 7.52 8.89
N SER A 100 -40.21 7.06 10.07
CA SER A 100 -40.61 7.96 11.17
C SER A 100 -39.46 8.85 11.65
N GLU A 101 -38.25 8.31 11.75
CA GLU A 101 -37.07 9.02 12.19
C GLU A 101 -36.56 9.98 11.10
N ALA A 102 -36.63 9.55 9.84
CA ALA A 102 -36.29 10.42 8.71
C ALA A 102 -37.16 11.68 8.64
N LYS A 103 -38.47 11.55 8.99
CA LYS A 103 -39.39 12.70 9.04
C LYS A 103 -39.17 13.63 10.25
N ARG A 104 -38.59 13.13 11.33
CA ARG A 104 -38.30 13.90 12.56
C ARG A 104 -36.96 14.63 12.48
N SER A 105 -36.06 14.16 11.61
CA SER A 105 -34.75 14.73 11.43
C SER A 105 -34.81 16.04 10.62
N ALA A 106 -34.07 17.05 11.07
CA ALA A 106 -33.84 18.28 10.29
C ALA A 106 -32.91 18.05 9.08
N LEU A 107 -32.14 16.97 9.10
CA LEU A 107 -31.19 16.59 8.05
C LEU A 107 -31.84 15.64 7.04
N ASN A 108 -31.43 15.74 5.79
CA ASN A 108 -31.82 14.77 4.76
C ASN A 108 -31.02 13.47 4.96
N GLN A 109 -31.55 12.55 5.76
CA GLN A 109 -30.89 11.30 6.12
C GLN A 109 -30.60 10.42 4.88
N TYR A 110 -31.45 10.43 3.88
CA TYR A 110 -31.24 9.66 2.65
C TYR A 110 -30.04 10.14 1.84
N ARG A 111 -29.84 11.46 1.79
CA ARG A 111 -28.64 12.03 1.15
C ARG A 111 -27.39 11.71 1.93
N LEU A 112 -27.46 11.77 3.25
CA LEU A 112 -26.33 11.46 4.15
C LEU A 112 -25.90 10.00 4.07
N GLN A 113 -26.86 9.06 3.97
CA GLN A 113 -26.56 7.63 3.77
C GLN A 113 -25.62 7.39 2.60
N ARG A 114 -26.00 7.87 1.40
CA ARG A 114 -25.22 7.68 0.18
C ARG A 114 -23.81 8.26 0.32
N SER A 115 -23.72 9.43 0.90
CA SER A 115 -22.45 10.10 1.12
C SER A 115 -21.57 9.33 2.13
N SER A 116 -22.15 8.82 3.20
CA SER A 116 -21.43 8.04 4.21
C SER A 116 -20.93 6.71 3.65
N LEU A 117 -21.77 6.00 2.89
CA LEU A 117 -21.39 4.75 2.25
C LEU A 117 -20.28 4.95 1.20
N LYS A 118 -20.34 6.04 0.41
CA LYS A 118 -19.25 6.39 -0.51
C LYS A 118 -17.93 6.66 0.22
N THR A 119 -18.01 7.35 1.35
CA THR A 119 -16.82 7.63 2.18
C THR A 119 -16.27 6.35 2.80
N PHE A 120 -17.15 5.42 3.21
CA PHE A 120 -16.76 4.10 3.72
C PHE A 120 -15.95 3.34 2.67
N VAL A 121 -16.45 3.20 1.43
CA VAL A 121 -15.72 2.51 0.36
C VAL A 121 -14.35 3.14 0.13
N ALA A 122 -14.30 4.48 0.00
CA ALA A 122 -13.03 5.18 -0.24
C ALA A 122 -12.02 5.02 0.92
N ASN A 123 -12.51 4.95 2.17
CA ASN A 123 -11.66 4.71 3.34
C ASN A 123 -11.17 3.27 3.40
N THR A 124 -12.00 2.31 3.01
CA THR A 124 -11.63 0.89 2.96
C THR A 124 -10.57 0.65 1.89
N GLU A 125 -10.77 1.17 0.67
CA GLU A 125 -9.74 1.12 -0.38
C GLU A 125 -8.41 1.74 0.09
N TYR A 126 -8.48 2.88 0.79
CA TYR A 126 -7.30 3.55 1.31
C TYR A 126 -6.58 2.69 2.35
N GLN A 127 -7.33 2.07 3.26
CA GLN A 127 -6.74 1.20 4.28
C GLN A 127 -6.11 -0.05 3.66
N GLN A 128 -6.78 -0.67 2.68
CA GLN A 128 -6.22 -1.80 1.94
C GLN A 128 -4.87 -1.47 1.28
N VAL A 129 -4.74 -0.27 0.72
CA VAL A 129 -3.47 0.16 0.11
C VAL A 129 -2.36 0.30 1.16
N ILE A 130 -2.66 0.88 2.32
CA ILE A 130 -1.67 1.02 3.41
C ILE A 130 -1.29 -0.34 3.99
N ASP A 131 -2.27 -1.19 4.28
CA ASP A 131 -2.03 -2.54 4.81
C ASP A 131 -1.24 -3.39 3.81
N GLY A 132 -1.53 -3.27 2.52
CA GLY A 132 -0.78 -3.90 1.46
C GLY A 132 0.69 -3.43 1.41
N PHE A 133 0.99 -2.15 1.58
CA PHE A 133 2.38 -1.67 1.67
C PHE A 133 3.08 -2.19 2.94
N ASN A 134 2.36 -2.27 4.06
CA ASN A 134 2.90 -2.78 5.33
C ASN A 134 2.97 -4.31 5.41
N ALA A 135 2.38 -5.03 4.47
CA ALA A 135 2.38 -6.48 4.47
C ALA A 135 3.80 -7.06 4.41
N ILE A 136 4.07 -8.08 5.22
CA ILE A 136 5.35 -8.78 5.27
C ILE A 136 5.24 -10.25 4.87
N ALA A 137 4.04 -10.83 4.94
CA ALA A 137 3.81 -12.20 4.56
C ALA A 137 2.52 -12.34 3.74
N TYR A 138 2.44 -13.42 2.98
CA TYR A 138 1.22 -13.87 2.33
C TYR A 138 0.76 -15.14 3.02
N ASP A 139 -0.49 -15.14 3.45
CA ASP A 139 -1.11 -16.29 4.09
C ASP A 139 -2.51 -16.52 3.50
N ALA A 140 -2.59 -17.44 2.55
CA ALA A 140 -3.85 -17.80 1.92
C ALA A 140 -4.85 -18.41 2.92
N SER A 141 -4.38 -19.00 4.02
CA SER A 141 -5.25 -19.57 5.06
C SER A 141 -5.94 -18.50 5.92
N ALA A 142 -5.41 -17.28 5.93
CA ALA A 142 -6.03 -16.12 6.58
C ALA A 142 -7.18 -15.53 5.76
N TYR A 143 -7.35 -15.95 4.51
CA TYR A 143 -8.49 -15.57 3.68
C TYR A 143 -9.77 -16.20 4.23
N ALA A 144 -10.57 -15.43 4.92
CA ALA A 144 -11.88 -15.85 5.39
C ALA A 144 -12.95 -15.16 4.53
N GLU A 145 -13.58 -15.92 3.66
CA GLU A 145 -14.72 -15.48 2.86
C GLU A 145 -15.95 -15.19 3.74
N SER A 146 -16.00 -15.75 4.93
CA SER A 146 -17.03 -15.45 5.91
C SER A 146 -16.84 -14.01 6.40
N GLY A 147 -17.34 -13.08 5.61
CA GLY A 147 -17.58 -11.70 6.02
C GLY A 147 -18.61 -11.64 7.14
N ALA A 148 -18.38 -12.40 8.21
CA ALA A 148 -19.00 -12.12 9.46
C ALA A 148 -18.69 -10.68 9.75
N ALA A 149 -19.70 -9.91 10.06
CA ALA A 149 -19.56 -8.62 10.71
C ALA A 149 -18.97 -8.88 12.10
N ASP A 150 -17.76 -9.44 12.14
CA ASP A 150 -17.05 -9.83 13.37
C ASP A 150 -16.37 -8.62 14.02
N GLY A 151 -16.58 -7.44 13.43
CA GLY A 151 -15.94 -6.22 13.90
C GLY A 151 -14.43 -6.18 13.58
N SER A 152 -13.92 -7.09 12.74
CA SER A 152 -12.53 -7.05 12.33
C SER A 152 -12.26 -5.78 11.53
N THR A 153 -11.17 -5.11 11.85
CA THR A 153 -10.72 -3.89 11.15
C THR A 153 -9.85 -4.21 9.96
N ARG A 154 -9.65 -5.49 9.65
CA ARG A 154 -8.82 -5.92 8.53
C ARG A 154 -9.46 -5.52 7.22
N ALA A 155 -8.73 -4.76 6.44
CA ALA A 155 -9.15 -4.32 5.13
C ALA A 155 -8.85 -5.33 4.03
N HIS A 156 -7.96 -6.30 4.29
CA HIS A 156 -7.71 -7.43 3.41
C HIS A 156 -7.10 -8.61 4.16
N VAL A 157 -7.16 -9.81 3.59
CA VAL A 157 -7.13 -11.04 4.37
C VAL A 157 -5.98 -11.96 3.98
N ALA A 158 -5.49 -11.89 2.73
CA ALA A 158 -4.43 -12.78 2.27
C ALA A 158 -3.02 -12.29 2.63
N GLN A 159 -2.84 -11.01 2.94
CA GLN A 159 -1.56 -10.44 3.34
C GLN A 159 -1.55 -10.08 4.82
N VAL A 160 -0.45 -10.34 5.49
CA VAL A 160 -0.27 -10.22 6.93
C VAL A 160 0.70 -9.09 7.23
N THR A 161 0.29 -8.15 8.08
CA THR A 161 1.13 -7.05 8.54
C THR A 161 2.11 -7.50 9.64
N TYR A 162 3.07 -6.65 10.00
CA TYR A 162 4.06 -6.96 11.03
C TYR A 162 3.43 -7.39 12.36
N GLN A 163 2.37 -6.68 12.82
CA GLN A 163 1.73 -6.95 14.10
C GLN A 163 1.01 -8.29 14.14
N GLU A 164 0.49 -8.74 13.00
CA GLU A 164 -0.28 -9.97 12.86
C GLU A 164 0.58 -11.20 12.55
N ALA A 165 1.79 -10.97 12.00
CA ALA A 165 2.68 -12.03 11.56
C ALA A 165 3.28 -12.80 12.74
N SER A 166 3.46 -14.09 12.55
CA SER A 166 4.27 -14.93 13.44
C SER A 166 5.76 -14.57 13.34
N GLU A 167 6.56 -15.02 14.32
CA GLU A 167 8.00 -14.79 14.30
C GLU A 167 8.65 -15.47 13.08
N GLU A 168 8.23 -16.68 12.75
CA GLU A 168 8.73 -17.40 11.58
C GLU A 168 8.41 -16.66 10.27
N GLN A 169 7.24 -16.03 10.17
CA GLN A 169 6.88 -15.24 8.99
C GLN A 169 7.72 -13.96 8.88
N ARG A 170 8.01 -13.31 10.02
CA ARG A 170 8.88 -12.12 10.08
C ARG A 170 10.30 -12.45 9.66
N ASP A 171 10.84 -13.55 10.15
CA ASP A 171 12.20 -14.03 9.85
C ASP A 171 12.32 -14.47 8.40
N ALA A 172 11.34 -15.20 7.89
CA ALA A 172 11.26 -15.59 6.48
C ALA A 172 11.23 -14.36 5.56
N TYR A 173 10.50 -13.29 5.96
CA TYR A 173 10.46 -12.04 5.22
C TYR A 173 11.84 -11.38 5.10
N VAL A 174 12.58 -11.28 6.20
CA VAL A 174 13.94 -10.69 6.20
C VAL A 174 14.90 -11.56 5.40
N LEU A 175 14.81 -12.86 5.53
CA LEU A 175 15.65 -13.81 4.78
C LEU A 175 15.42 -13.67 3.25
N ALA A 176 14.17 -13.67 2.83
CA ALA A 176 13.81 -13.56 1.40
C ALA A 176 14.14 -12.18 0.81
N ASN A 177 14.07 -11.13 1.62
CA ASN A 177 14.16 -9.73 1.18
C ASN A 177 15.42 -9.02 1.69
N ALA A 178 16.50 -9.74 2.00
CA ALA A 178 17.73 -9.15 2.51
C ALA A 178 18.30 -8.01 1.64
N ASP A 179 18.00 -8.00 0.35
CA ASP A 179 18.36 -6.96 -0.63
C ASP A 179 17.30 -5.85 -0.82
N ARG A 180 16.10 -6.02 -0.26
CA ARG A 180 14.96 -5.11 -0.37
C ARG A 180 14.58 -4.45 0.96
N VAL A 181 15.19 -4.88 2.06
CA VAL A 181 14.90 -4.38 3.41
C VAL A 181 16.17 -3.80 4.01
N GLN A 182 16.06 -2.65 4.67
CA GLN A 182 17.15 -2.02 5.41
C GLN A 182 16.66 -1.62 6.79
N PHE A 183 17.55 -1.75 7.79
CA PHE A 183 17.32 -1.35 9.17
C PHE A 183 18.26 -0.23 9.53
N GLY A 184 17.73 0.93 9.93
CA GLY A 184 18.54 2.10 10.26
C GLY A 184 19.42 2.62 9.12
N ALA A 185 20.51 3.28 9.47
CA ALA A 185 21.36 4.00 8.53
C ALA A 185 22.37 3.11 7.77
N VAL A 186 22.67 1.90 8.28
CA VAL A 186 23.73 1.04 7.74
C VAL A 186 23.26 -0.37 7.41
N GLU A 187 23.89 -0.98 6.40
CA GLU A 187 23.56 -2.36 6.00
C GLU A 187 23.87 -3.40 7.12
N ALA A 188 24.79 -3.10 8.00
CA ALA A 188 25.22 -4.01 9.07
C ALA A 188 24.15 -4.23 10.16
N ASN A 189 23.13 -3.38 10.24
CA ASN A 189 22.01 -3.56 11.17
C ASN A 189 21.12 -4.75 10.79
N LEU A 190 21.21 -5.21 9.55
CA LEU A 190 20.43 -6.36 9.08
C LEU A 190 21.10 -7.66 9.57
N VAL A 191 20.37 -8.42 10.40
CA VAL A 191 20.71 -9.79 10.80
C VAL A 191 19.94 -10.74 9.89
N SER A 192 20.68 -11.55 9.14
CA SER A 192 20.07 -12.45 8.15
C SER A 192 19.15 -13.48 8.80
N GLY A 193 17.86 -13.48 8.38
CA GLY A 193 16.86 -14.42 8.87
C GLY A 193 16.37 -14.16 10.30
N ASP A 194 16.63 -12.98 10.87
CA ASP A 194 16.12 -12.60 12.19
C ASP A 194 15.66 -11.13 12.16
N MET A 195 14.35 -10.94 12.10
CA MET A 195 13.76 -9.59 12.06
C MET A 195 13.85 -8.89 13.41
N SER A 196 13.67 -9.62 14.50
CA SER A 196 13.68 -9.07 15.85
C SER A 196 15.06 -8.53 16.21
N ALA A 197 16.12 -9.29 15.93
CA ALA A 197 17.50 -8.85 16.13
C ALA A 197 17.87 -7.66 15.21
N SER A 198 17.37 -7.64 13.97
CA SER A 198 17.60 -6.53 13.05
C SER A 198 16.93 -5.24 13.55
N LEU A 199 15.72 -5.32 14.09
CA LEU A 199 15.01 -4.18 14.66
C LEU A 199 15.69 -3.66 15.92
N LEU A 200 16.22 -4.53 16.79
CA LEU A 200 16.97 -4.15 17.98
C LEU A 200 18.28 -3.40 17.67
N ASN A 201 18.79 -3.50 16.44
CA ASN A 201 19.94 -2.70 16.01
C ASN A 201 19.57 -1.27 15.58
N VAL A 202 18.26 -0.95 15.46
CA VAL A 202 17.82 0.42 15.15
C VAL A 202 17.88 1.29 16.41
N ASP A 203 18.76 2.27 16.43
CA ASP A 203 18.94 3.21 17.53
C ASP A 203 18.39 4.62 17.26
N GLY A 204 18.07 5.36 18.33
CA GLY A 204 17.38 6.65 18.22
C GLY A 204 18.26 7.82 17.72
N LYS A 205 19.56 7.65 17.57
CA LYS A 205 20.47 8.74 17.17
C LYS A 205 20.95 8.61 15.74
N ALA A 206 21.51 7.45 15.41
CA ALA A 206 22.14 7.22 14.11
C ALA A 206 21.15 6.80 13.04
N ASP A 207 20.05 6.14 13.45
CA ASP A 207 19.12 5.46 12.54
C ASP A 207 17.86 6.25 12.22
N LYS A 208 17.89 7.57 12.41
CA LYS A 208 16.83 8.49 11.96
C LYS A 208 16.77 8.54 10.43
N ALA A 209 15.57 8.83 9.91
CA ALA A 209 15.40 9.04 8.48
C ALA A 209 16.24 10.25 8.02
N SER A 210 17.20 10.00 7.13
CA SER A 210 18.14 11.00 6.61
C SER A 210 18.31 10.87 5.10
N GLY A 211 18.76 11.96 4.45
CA GLY A 211 19.04 11.96 3.02
C GLY A 211 20.13 10.96 2.63
N ALA A 212 21.17 10.83 3.45
CA ALA A 212 22.25 9.86 3.22
C ALA A 212 21.79 8.42 3.36
N GLY A 213 20.99 8.10 4.38
CA GLY A 213 20.41 6.76 4.57
C GLY A 213 19.48 6.35 3.42
N LEU A 214 18.62 7.27 2.98
CA LEU A 214 17.73 7.03 1.85
C LEU A 214 18.48 6.84 0.53
N GLU A 215 19.56 7.57 0.31
CA GLU A 215 20.42 7.40 -0.87
C GLU A 215 21.12 6.04 -0.86
N LEU A 216 21.66 5.63 0.29
CA LEU A 216 22.27 4.30 0.45
C LEU A 216 21.27 3.20 0.13
N PHE A 217 20.05 3.31 0.66
CA PHE A 217 18.98 2.35 0.41
C PHE A 217 18.59 2.33 -1.08
N LYS A 218 18.43 3.49 -1.72
CA LYS A 218 18.17 3.57 -3.16
C LYS A 218 19.24 2.85 -3.98
N ARG A 219 20.52 3.10 -3.70
CA ARG A 219 21.63 2.43 -4.40
C ARG A 219 21.57 0.91 -4.24
N ARG A 220 21.20 0.45 -3.03
CA ARG A 220 21.03 -0.98 -2.76
C ARG A 220 19.90 -1.58 -3.59
N LEU A 221 18.75 -0.92 -3.69
CA LEU A 221 17.61 -1.34 -4.49
C LEU A 221 17.90 -1.34 -6.01
N GLN A 222 18.87 -0.54 -6.44
CA GLN A 222 19.28 -0.46 -7.86
C GLN A 222 20.45 -1.39 -8.21
N ARG A 223 21.01 -2.13 -7.24
CA ARG A 223 22.05 -3.13 -7.53
C ARG A 223 21.48 -4.24 -8.41
N ASP A 224 22.19 -4.54 -9.49
CA ASP A 224 21.87 -5.69 -10.34
C ASP A 224 22.68 -6.90 -9.86
N LEU A 225 22.04 -7.75 -9.09
CA LEU A 225 22.61 -8.98 -8.56
C LEU A 225 22.13 -10.21 -9.34
N TRP A 226 21.47 -10.00 -10.47
CA TRP A 226 20.89 -11.07 -11.30
C TRP A 226 21.90 -12.14 -11.71
N ALA A 227 23.08 -11.75 -12.12
CA ALA A 227 24.14 -12.68 -12.51
C ALA A 227 24.62 -13.59 -11.38
N SER A 228 24.41 -13.17 -10.11
CA SER A 228 24.76 -13.91 -8.90
C SER A 228 23.56 -14.66 -8.27
N GLY A 229 22.42 -14.76 -8.97
CA GLY A 229 21.18 -15.34 -8.44
C GLY A 229 20.44 -14.45 -7.43
N GLY A 230 20.85 -13.19 -7.31
CA GLY A 230 20.21 -12.20 -6.45
C GLY A 230 19.00 -11.49 -7.09
N ALA A 231 18.54 -10.42 -6.45
CA ALA A 231 17.41 -9.66 -6.97
C ALA A 231 17.78 -8.85 -8.19
N ARG A 232 16.77 -8.61 -9.03
CA ARG A 232 16.84 -7.60 -10.07
C ARG A 232 16.77 -6.20 -9.46
N PRO A 233 17.34 -5.18 -10.13
CA PRO A 233 17.18 -3.80 -9.70
C PRO A 233 15.70 -3.43 -9.66
N LEU A 234 15.34 -2.60 -8.67
CA LEU A 234 14.00 -2.04 -8.58
C LEU A 234 13.72 -1.18 -9.79
N ARG A 235 12.64 -1.45 -10.51
CA ARG A 235 12.26 -0.69 -11.69
C ARG A 235 11.69 0.66 -11.27
N PRO A 236 12.29 1.79 -11.70
CA PRO A 236 11.73 3.10 -11.42
C PRO A 236 10.40 3.31 -12.18
N VAL A 237 9.59 4.23 -11.67
CA VAL A 237 8.42 4.71 -12.37
C VAL A 237 8.89 5.73 -13.41
N SER A 238 8.69 5.46 -14.67
CA SER A 238 9.02 6.43 -15.72
C SER A 238 7.85 7.34 -16.01
N THR A 239 8.13 8.61 -16.25
CA THR A 239 7.13 9.54 -16.73
C THR A 239 6.93 9.34 -18.23
N ARG A 240 5.70 9.54 -18.71
CA ARG A 240 5.41 9.54 -20.15
C ARG A 240 5.90 10.81 -20.86
N ASP A 241 6.60 11.69 -20.15
CA ASP A 241 7.16 12.90 -20.72
C ASP A 241 8.21 12.58 -21.78
N GLU A 242 8.34 13.44 -22.80
CA GLU A 242 9.34 13.34 -23.87
C GLU A 242 10.78 13.20 -23.36
N LYS A 243 11.02 13.51 -22.06
CA LYS A 243 12.36 13.44 -21.42
C LYS A 243 12.62 12.12 -20.70
N GLY A 244 11.65 11.19 -20.63
CA GLY A 244 11.84 9.87 -20.02
C GLY A 244 12.41 9.90 -18.59
N ARG A 245 11.94 10.84 -17.75
CA ARG A 245 12.44 10.95 -16.37
C ARG A 245 11.98 9.76 -15.54
N GLU A 246 12.90 9.21 -14.78
CA GLU A 246 12.66 8.07 -13.89
C GLU A 246 12.67 8.52 -12.43
N PHE A 247 11.67 8.09 -11.67
CA PHE A 247 11.54 8.41 -10.25
C PHE A 247 11.18 7.17 -9.43
N PHE A 248 11.54 7.22 -8.16
CA PHE A 248 10.95 6.37 -7.15
C PHE A 248 9.99 7.21 -6.29
N LYS A 249 8.87 6.63 -5.89
CA LYS A 249 7.99 7.26 -4.91
C LYS A 249 8.32 6.71 -3.53
N VAL A 250 8.46 7.59 -2.56
CA VAL A 250 8.78 7.22 -1.17
C VAL A 250 7.62 7.64 -0.28
N LEU A 251 7.13 6.72 0.54
CA LEU A 251 6.11 6.99 1.54
C LEU A 251 6.77 7.00 2.92
N MET A 252 6.53 8.05 3.68
CA MET A 252 7.04 8.21 5.05
C MET A 252 5.91 8.52 6.01
N GLY A 253 5.96 7.94 7.21
CA GLY A 253 5.11 8.31 8.33
C GLY A 253 5.48 9.67 8.91
N GLU A 254 4.84 10.05 10.02
CA GLU A 254 4.94 11.40 10.58
C GLU A 254 6.35 11.73 11.10
N VAL A 255 6.92 10.83 11.90
CA VAL A 255 8.23 11.09 12.55
C VAL A 255 9.37 10.96 11.54
N ALA A 256 9.32 9.91 10.69
CA ALA A 256 10.30 9.72 9.63
C ALA A 256 10.33 10.90 8.66
N PHE A 257 9.15 11.42 8.26
CA PHE A 257 9.07 12.59 7.38
C PHE A 257 9.60 13.85 8.05
N THR A 258 9.33 14.05 9.35
CA THR A 258 9.87 15.19 10.12
C THR A 258 11.39 15.15 10.19
N HIS A 259 11.96 13.99 10.58
CA HIS A 259 13.41 13.84 10.61
C HIS A 259 14.06 14.07 9.24
N PHE A 260 13.43 13.52 8.18
CA PHE A 260 13.92 13.68 6.82
C PHE A 260 13.84 15.12 6.34
N SER A 261 12.76 15.84 6.66
CA SER A 261 12.60 17.25 6.29
C SER A 261 13.55 18.18 7.05
N ASP A 262 14.01 17.78 8.24
CA ASP A 262 14.94 18.53 9.06
C ASP A 262 16.41 18.35 8.66
N ASP A 263 16.71 17.34 7.84
CA ASP A 263 18.06 17.11 7.31
C ASP A 263 18.51 18.29 6.43
N GLU A 264 19.74 18.82 6.72
CA GLU A 264 20.28 19.98 6.02
C GLU A 264 20.50 19.75 4.52
N ASP A 265 20.93 18.55 4.13
CA ASP A 265 21.17 18.21 2.73
C ASP A 265 19.85 18.13 1.94
N VAL A 266 18.79 17.63 2.58
CA VAL A 266 17.45 17.60 2.01
C VAL A 266 16.87 19.01 1.88
N LYS A 267 17.04 19.87 2.89
CA LYS A 267 16.62 21.28 2.84
C LYS A 267 17.30 22.03 1.69
N LYS A 268 18.60 21.86 1.53
CA LYS A 268 19.37 22.48 0.42
C LYS A 268 18.87 21.96 -0.94
N ALA A 269 18.74 20.65 -1.08
CA ALA A 269 18.29 20.04 -2.34
C ALA A 269 16.89 20.53 -2.75
N ASN A 270 15.95 20.66 -1.81
CA ASN A 270 14.60 21.14 -2.11
C ASN A 270 14.56 22.63 -2.45
N THR A 271 15.38 23.46 -1.79
CA THR A 271 15.49 24.87 -2.12
C THR A 271 16.01 25.06 -3.55
N GLU A 272 17.00 24.28 -3.96
CA GLU A 272 17.56 24.32 -5.32
C GLU A 272 16.62 23.70 -6.37
N ALA A 273 15.84 22.68 -6.01
CA ALA A 273 14.91 21.99 -6.92
C ALA A 273 13.70 22.85 -7.32
N ARG A 274 13.22 23.72 -6.43
CA ARG A 274 12.07 24.63 -6.71
C ARG A 274 12.30 25.55 -7.90
N LEU A 275 13.55 25.81 -8.24
CA LEU A 275 13.92 26.63 -9.39
C LEU A 275 13.85 25.88 -10.74
N ARG A 276 13.52 24.59 -10.77
CA ARG A 276 13.65 23.75 -11.96
C ARG A 276 12.33 23.25 -12.59
N GLY A 277 11.16 23.79 -12.20
CA GLY A 277 9.88 23.56 -12.90
C GLY A 277 9.37 22.11 -12.84
N VAL A 278 9.49 21.43 -11.71
CA VAL A 278 8.95 20.08 -11.49
C VAL A 278 7.48 20.11 -11.06
N GLU A 279 6.89 21.30 -10.96
CA GLU A 279 5.56 21.56 -10.36
C GLU A 279 4.39 20.93 -11.13
N ASP A 280 4.56 20.64 -12.42
CA ASP A 280 3.48 20.13 -13.29
C ASP A 280 3.40 18.59 -13.38
N HIS A 281 4.13 17.84 -12.54
CA HIS A 281 4.15 16.38 -12.66
C HIS A 281 2.95 15.73 -11.94
N PRO A 282 2.19 14.80 -12.59
CA PRO A 282 0.99 14.18 -11.99
C PRO A 282 1.23 13.39 -10.69
N LEU A 283 2.45 12.93 -10.47
CA LEU A 283 2.86 12.23 -9.24
C LEU A 283 3.33 13.17 -8.14
N PHE A 284 3.54 14.45 -8.45
CA PHE A 284 3.92 15.46 -7.48
C PHE A 284 2.64 16.03 -6.86
N GLN A 285 2.53 15.96 -5.56
CA GLN A 285 1.41 16.51 -4.81
C GLN A 285 1.95 17.62 -3.90
N ASP A 286 1.09 18.57 -3.56
CA ASP A 286 1.45 19.66 -2.69
C ASP A 286 2.01 19.16 -1.34
N GLY A 287 3.18 19.66 -0.95
CA GLY A 287 3.91 19.23 0.25
C GLY A 287 4.88 18.06 0.04
N ASP A 288 4.97 17.49 -1.17
CA ASP A 288 5.98 16.47 -1.47
C ASP A 288 7.39 17.08 -1.54
N LEU A 289 8.38 16.32 -1.08
CA LEU A 289 9.80 16.68 -1.19
C LEU A 289 10.44 15.92 -2.36
N ILE A 290 11.42 16.53 -3.01
CA ILE A 290 12.20 15.88 -4.07
C ILE A 290 13.65 15.75 -3.60
N TYR A 291 14.18 14.53 -3.64
CA TYR A 291 15.56 14.25 -3.32
C TYR A 291 16.16 13.20 -4.23
N LYS A 292 17.21 13.56 -4.98
CA LYS A 292 17.99 12.66 -5.84
C LYS A 292 17.18 11.67 -6.71
N GLY A 293 16.11 12.17 -7.37
CA GLY A 293 15.24 11.34 -8.21
C GLY A 293 14.25 10.46 -7.44
N MET A 294 13.94 10.87 -6.22
CA MET A 294 12.87 10.30 -5.39
C MET A 294 11.87 11.39 -5.06
N ILE A 295 10.59 11.06 -5.10
CA ILE A 295 9.50 11.94 -4.67
C ILE A 295 9.01 11.40 -3.33
N ILE A 296 9.27 12.15 -2.26
CA ILE A 296 8.96 11.77 -0.89
C ILE A 296 7.61 12.36 -0.52
N HIS A 297 6.73 11.51 -0.04
CA HIS A 297 5.36 11.84 0.31
C HIS A 297 5.07 11.51 1.77
N PHE A 298 4.46 12.46 2.47
CA PHE A 298 3.96 12.25 3.82
C PHE A 298 2.64 11.46 3.79
N GLU A 299 2.62 10.28 4.41
CA GLU A 299 1.45 9.43 4.53
C GLU A 299 0.99 9.31 6.00
N PRO A 300 -0.08 10.02 6.40
CA PRO A 300 -0.48 10.08 7.80
C PRO A 300 -1.05 8.78 8.36
N ARG A 301 -1.42 7.80 7.50
CA ARG A 301 -1.88 6.49 7.94
C ARG A 301 -0.76 5.46 8.04
N LEU A 302 0.44 5.82 7.63
CA LEU A 302 1.61 4.97 7.82
C LEU A 302 2.12 5.18 9.24
N THR A 303 1.75 4.27 10.12
CA THR A 303 2.08 4.32 11.55
C THR A 303 3.31 3.47 11.85
N ASN A 304 3.90 3.69 13.04
CA ASN A 304 4.98 2.86 13.55
C ASN A 304 4.55 1.39 13.71
N ILE A 305 5.52 0.49 13.68
CA ILE A 305 5.31 -0.95 13.91
C ILE A 305 5.37 -1.34 15.39
N GLY A 306 5.57 -0.39 16.29
CA GLY A 306 5.65 -0.57 17.73
C GLY A 306 7.01 -0.20 18.31
N THR A 307 7.16 -0.41 19.60
CA THR A 307 8.38 -0.15 20.39
C THR A 307 9.36 -1.34 20.32
N VAL A 308 9.81 -1.64 19.11
CA VAL A 308 10.60 -2.85 18.79
C VAL A 308 12.10 -2.57 18.55
N GLY A 309 12.50 -1.30 18.54
CA GLY A 309 13.88 -0.87 18.39
C GLY A 309 14.71 -0.96 19.68
N ALA A 310 15.96 -0.52 19.61
CA ALA A 310 16.84 -0.47 20.77
C ALA A 310 16.24 0.33 21.92
N ALA A 311 16.36 -0.16 23.14
CA ALA A 311 15.78 0.46 24.34
C ALA A 311 14.26 0.77 24.26
N SER A 312 13.51 -0.09 23.58
CA SER A 312 12.06 0.08 23.33
C SER A 312 11.74 1.31 22.48
N LEU A 313 12.60 1.64 21.52
CA LEU A 313 12.38 2.70 20.56
C LEU A 313 11.25 2.33 19.60
N GLU A 314 10.39 3.29 19.28
CA GLU A 314 9.45 3.14 18.18
C GLU A 314 10.18 3.07 16.84
N VAL A 315 9.67 2.22 15.93
CA VAL A 315 10.25 2.07 14.60
C VAL A 315 9.18 2.35 13.55
N GLU A 316 9.51 3.19 12.58
CA GLU A 316 8.62 3.50 11.45
C GLU A 316 9.11 2.84 10.15
N PRO A 317 8.21 2.24 9.36
CA PRO A 317 8.53 1.77 8.03
C PRO A 317 8.51 2.94 7.04
N VAL A 318 9.51 2.99 6.17
CA VAL A 318 9.58 3.87 5.00
C VAL A 318 9.54 3.00 3.75
N HIS A 319 8.57 3.22 2.88
CA HIS A 319 8.42 2.42 1.66
C HIS A 319 8.92 3.16 0.44
N VAL A 320 9.85 2.53 -0.28
CA VAL A 320 10.33 2.99 -1.59
C VAL A 320 9.62 2.20 -2.67
N LEU A 321 8.81 2.87 -3.44
CA LEU A 321 7.94 2.28 -4.46
C LEU A 321 8.53 2.50 -5.84
N GLY A 322 8.64 1.43 -6.59
CA GLY A 322 8.92 1.42 -8.01
C GLY A 322 7.68 1.04 -8.83
N ALA A 323 7.87 0.70 -10.08
CA ALA A 323 6.81 0.18 -10.93
C ALA A 323 6.38 -1.21 -10.45
N GLN A 324 5.08 -1.50 -10.55
CA GLN A 324 4.48 -2.78 -10.15
C GLN A 324 4.79 -3.16 -8.68
N ALA A 325 4.74 -2.16 -7.79
CA ALA A 325 4.89 -2.41 -6.35
C ALA A 325 3.69 -3.17 -5.76
N MET A 326 2.50 -2.92 -6.30
CA MET A 326 1.24 -3.47 -5.83
C MET A 326 0.35 -3.85 -7.00
N GLY A 327 -0.47 -4.89 -6.83
CA GLY A 327 -1.55 -5.28 -7.73
C GLY A 327 -2.91 -4.85 -7.17
N GLN A 328 -3.82 -4.42 -8.04
CA GLN A 328 -5.23 -4.24 -7.74
C GLN A 328 -6.04 -5.23 -8.56
N ALA A 329 -6.80 -6.11 -7.92
CA ALA A 329 -7.83 -6.90 -8.57
C ALA A 329 -9.20 -6.24 -8.38
N VAL A 330 -9.96 -6.14 -9.46
CA VAL A 330 -11.34 -5.59 -9.45
C VAL A 330 -12.27 -6.61 -10.08
N GLY A 331 -13.04 -7.30 -9.25
CA GLY A 331 -14.16 -8.15 -9.70
C GLY A 331 -15.38 -7.30 -9.97
N GLN A 332 -15.88 -6.61 -8.97
CA GLN A 332 -17.04 -5.73 -9.09
C GLN A 332 -16.71 -4.33 -8.56
N LYS A 333 -17.02 -3.32 -9.38
CA LYS A 333 -16.96 -1.93 -8.92
C LYS A 333 -18.08 -1.67 -7.90
N TYR A 334 -17.87 -0.72 -6.98
CA TYR A 334 -18.88 -0.39 -5.98
C TYR A 334 -20.22 -0.06 -6.65
N ARG A 335 -21.28 -0.65 -6.10
CA ARG A 335 -22.66 -0.36 -6.47
C ARG A 335 -23.52 -0.20 -5.23
N TYR A 336 -24.59 0.57 -5.35
CA TYR A 336 -25.59 0.68 -4.30
C TYR A 336 -26.65 -0.41 -4.47
N THR A 337 -27.07 -0.99 -3.35
CA THR A 337 -28.17 -1.96 -3.24
C THR A 337 -29.25 -1.38 -2.35
N ASN A 338 -30.49 -1.54 -2.72
CA ASN A 338 -31.64 -1.13 -1.91
C ASN A 338 -32.41 -2.37 -1.48
N ASP A 339 -32.85 -2.38 -0.24
CA ASP A 339 -33.82 -3.32 0.27
C ASP A 339 -34.94 -2.52 0.95
N SER A 340 -36.17 -2.67 0.46
CA SER A 340 -37.37 -1.95 0.92
C SER A 340 -38.45 -2.86 1.52
N ASP A 341 -38.20 -4.17 1.58
CA ASP A 341 -39.21 -5.15 1.97
C ASP A 341 -39.33 -5.36 3.49
N ASP A 342 -38.51 -4.65 4.27
CA ASP A 342 -38.50 -4.74 5.72
C ASP A 342 -39.68 -3.95 6.31
N ASP A 343 -40.55 -4.67 7.09
CA ASP A 343 -41.72 -4.12 7.78
C ASP A 343 -42.66 -3.35 6.82
N TYR A 344 -43.11 -4.00 5.74
CA TYR A 344 -44.00 -3.41 4.72
C TYR A 344 -43.48 -2.09 4.15
N GLY A 345 -42.17 -1.95 4.01
CA GLY A 345 -41.51 -0.76 3.49
C GLY A 345 -41.46 0.39 4.48
N PHE A 346 -41.60 0.16 5.80
CA PHE A 346 -41.45 1.20 6.81
C PHE A 346 -40.00 1.53 7.10
N PHE A 347 -39.08 0.62 6.79
CA PHE A 347 -37.64 0.85 6.78
C PHE A 347 -37.14 1.03 5.35
N GLU A 348 -36.14 1.86 5.19
CA GLU A 348 -35.43 2.05 3.93
C GLU A 348 -33.98 1.70 4.18
N ASN A 349 -33.51 0.65 3.51
CA ASN A 349 -32.17 0.09 3.67
C ASN A 349 -31.39 0.44 2.41
N LEU A 350 -30.23 1.08 2.59
CA LEU A 350 -29.28 1.34 1.50
C LEU A 350 -27.99 0.65 1.83
N GLY A 351 -27.56 -0.23 0.95
CA GLY A 351 -26.28 -0.91 1.02
C GLY A 351 -25.31 -0.41 -0.05
N VAL A 352 -24.06 -0.71 0.14
CA VAL A 352 -23.00 -0.63 -0.86
C VAL A 352 -22.25 -1.93 -0.87
N GLU A 353 -21.86 -2.39 -2.03
CA GLU A 353 -21.02 -3.56 -2.21
C GLU A 353 -19.96 -3.32 -3.29
N GLU A 354 -18.79 -3.85 -3.07
CA GLU A 354 -17.66 -3.83 -3.97
C GLU A 354 -16.85 -5.12 -3.82
N GLN A 355 -16.26 -5.60 -4.91
CA GLN A 355 -15.29 -6.70 -4.85
C GLN A 355 -13.97 -6.22 -5.41
N CYS A 356 -13.02 -5.96 -4.53
CA CYS A 356 -11.68 -5.52 -4.89
C CYS A 356 -10.63 -5.96 -3.86
N SER A 357 -9.37 -5.96 -4.26
CA SER A 357 -8.23 -6.07 -3.35
C SER A 357 -7.07 -5.21 -3.84
N PHE A 358 -6.25 -4.78 -2.88
CA PHE A 358 -4.96 -4.14 -3.12
C PHE A 358 -3.90 -4.94 -2.38
N GLU A 359 -2.99 -5.54 -3.10
CA GLU A 359 -2.01 -6.45 -2.53
C GLU A 359 -0.59 -6.15 -3.02
N LYS A 360 0.37 -6.19 -2.10
CA LYS A 360 1.80 -6.12 -2.42
C LYS A 360 2.17 -7.30 -3.32
N LEU A 361 2.90 -7.04 -4.40
CA LEU A 361 3.36 -8.11 -5.27
C LEU A 361 4.59 -8.80 -4.66
N ILE A 362 4.38 -10.06 -4.26
CA ILE A 362 5.39 -10.93 -3.67
C ILE A 362 5.43 -12.21 -4.51
N TYR A 363 6.61 -12.68 -4.86
CA TYR A 363 6.73 -13.95 -5.59
C TYR A 363 6.23 -15.11 -4.72
N GLN A 364 5.25 -15.86 -5.20
CA GLN A 364 4.69 -17.02 -4.47
C GLN A 364 5.36 -18.35 -4.84
N GLY A 365 6.02 -18.42 -5.98
CA GLY A 365 6.65 -19.64 -6.47
C GLY A 365 8.12 -19.47 -6.82
N GLY A 366 8.76 -20.63 -7.12
CA GLY A 366 10.13 -20.65 -7.60
C GLY A 366 11.19 -20.34 -6.56
N ALA A 367 12.39 -20.02 -7.02
CA ALA A 367 13.55 -19.72 -6.16
C ALA A 367 13.45 -18.36 -5.45
N ARG A 368 12.44 -17.55 -5.78
CA ARG A 368 12.23 -16.21 -5.27
C ARG A 368 11.00 -16.09 -4.37
N ALA A 369 10.42 -17.20 -3.94
CA ALA A 369 9.26 -17.21 -3.04
C ALA A 369 9.49 -16.30 -1.82
N GLY A 370 8.50 -15.47 -1.49
CA GLY A 370 8.57 -14.50 -0.40
C GLY A 370 9.27 -13.17 -0.72
N LYS A 371 9.91 -13.03 -1.90
CA LYS A 371 10.60 -11.79 -2.30
C LYS A 371 9.63 -10.75 -2.85
N MET A 372 9.78 -9.48 -2.44
CA MET A 372 9.02 -8.35 -2.98
C MET A 372 9.42 -8.03 -4.42
N HIS A 373 8.44 -7.74 -5.27
CA HIS A 373 8.70 -7.43 -6.68
C HIS A 373 9.11 -5.97 -6.89
N GLY A 374 8.21 -5.03 -6.65
CA GLY A 374 8.34 -3.63 -7.10
C GLY A 374 8.60 -2.62 -5.98
N MET A 375 9.00 -3.04 -4.78
CA MET A 375 9.25 -2.11 -3.68
C MET A 375 10.35 -2.59 -2.74
N GLY A 376 10.79 -1.66 -1.87
CA GLY A 376 11.65 -1.94 -0.74
C GLY A 376 11.16 -1.22 0.52
N THR A 377 11.51 -1.74 1.69
CA THR A 377 11.13 -1.17 2.99
C THR A 377 12.37 -0.84 3.81
N TRP A 378 12.40 0.37 4.35
CA TRP A 378 13.45 0.85 5.23
C TRP A 378 12.84 1.15 6.61
N TYR A 379 13.33 0.48 7.64
CA TYR A 379 12.91 0.66 9.02
C TYR A 379 13.82 1.68 9.70
N VAL A 380 13.25 2.77 10.20
CA VAL A 380 13.95 3.90 10.80
C VAL A 380 13.48 4.18 12.21
N ALA A 381 14.29 4.88 12.98
CA ALA A 381 13.91 5.34 14.31
C ALA A 381 12.71 6.29 14.25
N GLY A 382 11.67 5.99 15.03
CA GLY A 382 10.42 6.73 15.13
C GLY A 382 10.37 7.72 16.31
N ALA A 383 11.51 8.08 16.91
CA ALA A 383 11.59 9.03 18.03
C ALA A 383 12.86 9.90 17.96
#